data_8513e2e3ec93b39c69ed767820eaa546
#
_entry.id   8513e2e3ec93b39c69ed767820eaa546
#
_cell.length_a   1.000
_cell.length_b   1.000
_cell.length_c   1.000
_cell.angle_alpha   90.00
_cell.angle_beta   90.00
_cell.angle_gamma   90.00
#
_symmetry.space_group_name_H-M   'P 1'
#
loop_
_entity.id
_entity.type
_entity.pdbx_description
1 polymer ?
#
loop_
_entity_poly.entity_id
_entity_poly.type
_entity_poly.pdbx_seq_one_letter_code
_entity_poly.pdbx_strand_id
1 'polypeptide(L)'
;MLAADRGQLDALTAPQLSYGHSGGVVEDKARFIDVVAGKRTVYKSITQSDQSVSMAGDNAIVRHVLATETESEGRPGSARVGVMQVWQKQGGQWRLLARQAFRI
;
A
#
# COMPACT_ATOMS: atom_id res chain seq x y z
N MET A 1 2.50 -3.34 -5.06
CA MET A 1 1.88 -3.31 -6.39
C MET A 1 2.95 -3.07 -7.44
N LEU A 2 3.16 -4.05 -8.31
CA LEU A 2 4.12 -3.91 -9.41
C LEU A 2 3.48 -3.23 -10.62
N ALA A 3 2.19 -3.37 -10.80
CA ALA A 3 1.43 -2.68 -11.85
C ALA A 3 0.77 -1.42 -11.27
N ALA A 4 0.94 -0.30 -11.97
CA ALA A 4 0.47 1.00 -11.52
C ALA A 4 -0.56 1.57 -12.51
N ASP A 5 -1.69 0.87 -12.66
CA ASP A 5 -2.81 1.32 -13.49
C ASP A 5 -3.75 2.20 -12.66
N ARG A 6 -4.03 3.42 -13.13
CA ARG A 6 -4.89 4.37 -12.40
C ARG A 6 -6.29 3.81 -12.16
N GLY A 7 -6.87 3.15 -13.15
CA GLY A 7 -8.21 2.58 -13.01
C GLY A 7 -8.27 1.50 -11.95
N GLN A 8 -7.28 0.60 -11.92
CA GLN A 8 -7.19 -0.44 -10.90
C GLN A 8 -6.92 0.14 -9.50
N LEU A 9 -6.04 1.11 -9.39
CA LEU A 9 -5.76 1.79 -8.13
C LEU A 9 -7.00 2.50 -7.60
N ASP A 10 -7.75 3.15 -8.48
CA ASP A 10 -9.00 3.81 -8.09
C ASP A 10 -10.03 2.80 -7.57
N ALA A 11 -10.17 1.66 -8.24
CA ALA A 11 -11.13 0.62 -7.84
C ALA A 11 -10.75 -0.07 -6.53
N LEU A 12 -9.44 -0.23 -6.26
CA LEU A 12 -8.95 -0.94 -5.07
C LEU A 12 -8.90 -0.07 -3.83
N THR A 13 -9.01 1.24 -3.95
CA THR A 13 -8.87 2.16 -2.81
C THR A 13 -10.18 2.85 -2.49
N ALA A 14 -10.45 3.00 -1.18
CA ALA A 14 -11.63 3.72 -0.71
C ALA A 14 -11.45 5.23 -0.91
N PRO A 15 -12.55 5.98 -1.12
CA PRO A 15 -12.46 7.45 -1.19
C PRO A 15 -11.82 8.08 0.05
N GLN A 16 -11.94 7.41 1.22
CA GLN A 16 -11.43 7.88 2.50
C GLN A 16 -10.01 7.39 2.80
N LEU A 17 -9.29 6.86 1.81
CA LEU A 17 -7.98 6.25 2.02
C LEU A 17 -7.02 7.13 2.82
N SER A 18 -6.41 6.53 3.82
CA SER A 18 -5.27 7.08 4.56
C SER A 18 -4.09 6.13 4.39
N TYR A 19 -3.06 6.58 3.68
CA TYR A 19 -1.93 5.73 3.30
C TYR A 19 -0.65 6.28 3.95
N GLY A 20 -0.22 5.63 5.03
CA GLY A 20 0.92 6.05 5.82
C GLY A 20 2.22 5.35 5.43
N HIS A 21 3.26 6.13 5.25
CA HIS A 21 4.62 5.65 4.99
C HIS A 21 5.44 5.56 6.27
N SER A 22 6.45 4.70 6.27
CA SER A 22 7.31 4.50 7.44
C SER A 22 8.06 5.76 7.89
N GLY A 23 8.23 6.73 7.00
CA GLY A 23 8.86 8.01 7.32
C GLY A 23 7.92 9.05 7.93
N GLY A 24 6.65 8.70 8.14
CA GLY A 24 5.67 9.61 8.76
C GLY A 24 4.80 10.39 7.78
N VAL A 25 5.04 10.27 6.49
CA VAL A 25 4.18 10.92 5.48
C VAL A 25 2.88 10.14 5.34
N VAL A 26 1.75 10.85 5.35
CA VAL A 26 0.43 10.27 5.11
C VAL A 26 -0.16 10.87 3.84
N GLU A 27 -0.62 10.00 2.95
CA GLU A 27 -1.21 10.39 1.67
C GLU A 27 -2.70 10.07 1.65
N ASP A 28 -3.49 10.94 1.04
CA ASP A 28 -4.88 10.62 0.70
C ASP A 28 -4.93 9.81 -0.60
N LYS A 29 -6.14 9.44 -1.02
CA LYS A 29 -6.33 8.62 -2.22
C LYS A 29 -5.75 9.29 -3.47
N ALA A 30 -6.02 10.56 -3.68
CA ALA A 30 -5.57 11.28 -4.87
C ALA A 30 -4.05 11.33 -4.94
N ARG A 31 -3.39 11.64 -3.83
CA ARG A 31 -1.93 11.70 -3.73
C ARG A 31 -1.31 10.33 -3.93
N PHE A 32 -1.87 9.30 -3.30
CA PHE A 32 -1.39 7.93 -3.45
C PHE A 32 -1.42 7.48 -4.91
N ILE A 33 -2.52 7.72 -5.62
CA ILE A 33 -2.66 7.34 -7.02
C ILE A 33 -1.65 8.11 -7.89
N ASP A 34 -1.51 9.41 -7.67
CA ASP A 34 -0.58 10.23 -8.43
C ASP A 34 0.88 9.77 -8.27
N VAL A 35 1.28 9.43 -7.04
CA VAL A 35 2.63 8.98 -6.76
C VAL A 35 2.89 7.61 -7.39
N VAL A 36 1.98 6.67 -7.20
CA VAL A 36 2.15 5.29 -7.69
C VAL A 36 2.03 5.23 -9.21
N ALA A 37 1.03 5.87 -9.78
CA ALA A 37 0.82 5.89 -11.22
C ALA A 37 1.87 6.72 -11.96
N GLY A 38 2.48 7.70 -11.28
CA GLY A 38 3.56 8.51 -11.84
C GLY A 38 4.87 7.75 -12.04
N LYS A 39 5.02 6.57 -11.44
CA LYS A 39 6.14 5.65 -11.62
C LYS A 39 7.52 6.28 -11.39
N ARG A 40 7.63 7.21 -10.43
CA ARG A 40 8.91 7.80 -10.06
C ARG A 40 9.86 6.78 -9.44
N THR A 41 9.28 5.81 -8.73
CA THR A 41 9.99 4.71 -8.13
C THR A 41 9.59 3.42 -8.83
N VAL A 42 10.56 2.68 -9.32
CA VAL A 42 10.34 1.37 -9.93
C VAL A 42 10.62 0.31 -8.87
N TYR A 43 9.64 -0.55 -8.60
CA TYR A 43 9.82 -1.68 -7.71
C TYR A 43 10.39 -2.86 -8.50
N LYS A 44 11.64 -3.23 -8.23
CA LYS A 44 12.29 -4.37 -8.87
C LYS A 44 11.86 -5.68 -8.26
N SER A 45 11.63 -5.70 -6.95
CA SER A 45 11.06 -6.85 -6.26
C SER A 45 10.25 -6.41 -5.06
N ILE A 46 9.20 -7.16 -4.75
CA ILE A 46 8.38 -7.00 -3.56
C ILE A 46 8.19 -8.38 -2.95
N THR A 47 8.63 -8.55 -1.70
CA THR A 47 8.47 -9.79 -0.95
C THR A 47 7.63 -9.51 0.28
N GLN A 48 6.58 -10.29 0.48
CA GLN A 48 5.74 -10.23 1.68
C GLN A 48 5.95 -11.49 2.49
N SER A 49 6.04 -11.33 3.81
CA SER A 49 6.19 -12.45 4.75
C SER A 49 5.41 -12.17 6.03
N ASP A 50 5.25 -13.21 6.86
CA ASP A 50 4.58 -13.11 8.15
C ASP A 50 3.18 -12.51 8.06
N GLN A 51 2.43 -12.88 7.02
CA GLN A 51 1.10 -12.33 6.79
C GLN A 51 0.08 -12.91 7.75
N SER A 52 -0.74 -12.02 8.32
CA SER A 52 -1.91 -12.39 9.10
C SER A 52 -3.12 -11.56 8.67
N VAL A 53 -4.30 -12.16 8.77
CA VAL A 53 -5.57 -11.51 8.41
C VAL A 53 -6.55 -11.71 9.56
N SER A 54 -7.19 -10.63 9.98
CA SER A 54 -8.23 -10.65 11.00
C SER A 54 -9.48 -9.97 10.46
N MET A 55 -10.61 -10.64 10.56
CA MET A 55 -11.88 -10.14 10.04
C MET A 55 -12.74 -9.54 11.16
N ALA A 56 -13.40 -8.41 10.86
CA ALA A 56 -14.34 -7.76 11.77
C ALA A 56 -15.50 -7.19 10.93
N GLY A 57 -16.56 -7.98 10.73
CA GLY A 57 -17.69 -7.60 9.87
C GLY A 57 -17.25 -7.33 8.44
N ASP A 58 -17.54 -6.14 7.95
CA ASP A 58 -17.15 -5.69 6.61
C ASP A 58 -15.73 -5.09 6.55
N ASN A 59 -14.92 -5.36 7.57
CA ASN A 59 -13.55 -4.88 7.65
C ASN A 59 -12.58 -6.04 7.81
N ALA A 60 -11.39 -5.88 7.25
CA ALA A 60 -10.30 -6.82 7.41
C ALA A 60 -9.03 -6.07 7.78
N ILE A 61 -8.31 -6.58 8.77
CA ILE A 61 -7.00 -6.07 9.15
C ILE A 61 -5.96 -7.05 8.66
N VAL A 62 -5.06 -6.58 7.81
CA VAL A 62 -3.96 -7.38 7.24
C VAL A 62 -2.65 -6.85 7.77
N ARG A 63 -1.83 -7.72 8.31
CA ARG A 63 -0.47 -7.39 8.73
C ARG A 63 0.53 -8.26 7.99
N HIS A 64 1.64 -7.68 7.59
CA HIS A 64 2.74 -8.42 6.98
C HIS A 64 4.05 -7.64 7.12
N VAL A 65 5.14 -8.32 6.80
CA VAL A 65 6.45 -7.69 6.60
C VAL A 65 6.64 -7.52 5.11
N LEU A 66 7.02 -6.33 4.69
CA LEU A 66 7.26 -5.98 3.29
C LEU A 66 8.75 -5.69 3.10
N ALA A 67 9.37 -6.41 2.20
CA ALA A 67 10.74 -6.15 1.76
C ALA A 67 10.70 -5.77 0.28
N THR A 68 11.31 -4.65 -0.06
CA THR A 68 11.31 -4.14 -1.43
C THR A 68 12.71 -3.83 -1.89
N GLU A 69 12.95 -4.05 -3.19
CA GLU A 69 14.08 -3.51 -3.90
C GLU A 69 13.53 -2.54 -4.95
N THR A 70 14.05 -1.33 -4.95
CA THR A 70 13.55 -0.24 -5.78
C THR A 70 14.66 0.44 -6.54
N GLU A 71 14.29 1.15 -7.59
CA GLU A 71 15.15 2.07 -8.30
C GLU A 71 14.38 3.37 -8.51
N SER A 72 14.93 4.46 -8.02
CA SER A 72 14.34 5.79 -8.16
C SER A 72 15.39 6.72 -8.75
N GLU A 73 15.10 7.30 -9.92
CA GLU A 73 16.00 8.19 -10.63
C GLU A 73 17.41 7.57 -10.85
N GLY A 74 17.43 6.27 -11.17
CA GLY A 74 18.67 5.53 -11.40
C GLY A 74 19.42 5.11 -10.14
N ARG A 75 18.86 5.36 -8.95
CA ARG A 75 19.48 5.00 -7.67
C ARG A 75 18.82 3.76 -7.09
N PRO A 76 19.60 2.70 -6.78
CA PRO A 76 19.04 1.54 -6.13
C PRO A 76 18.68 1.84 -4.67
N GLY A 77 17.63 1.22 -4.19
CA GLY A 77 17.19 1.31 -2.81
C GLY A 77 16.62 -0.01 -2.33
N SER A 78 16.59 -0.18 -1.03
CA SER A 78 15.93 -1.31 -0.39
C SER A 78 15.26 -0.85 0.89
N ALA A 79 14.15 -1.50 1.24
CA ALA A 79 13.42 -1.22 2.47
C ALA A 79 12.82 -2.49 3.01
N ARG A 80 12.76 -2.58 4.35
CA ARG A 80 12.06 -3.63 5.06
C ARG A 80 11.25 -2.99 6.17
N VAL A 81 9.94 -3.13 6.09
CA VAL A 81 9.01 -2.46 7.00
C VAL A 81 7.92 -3.43 7.44
N GLY A 82 7.35 -3.17 8.62
CA GLY A 82 6.08 -3.77 8.99
C GLY A 82 4.95 -2.96 8.39
N VAL A 83 3.88 -3.63 7.97
CA VAL A 83 2.73 -2.99 7.35
C VAL A 83 1.46 -3.48 7.99
N MET A 84 0.56 -2.56 8.30
CA MET A 84 -0.81 -2.85 8.68
C MET A 84 -1.73 -2.21 7.65
N GLN A 85 -2.65 -3.00 7.11
CA GLN A 85 -3.67 -2.52 6.18
C GLN A 85 -5.06 -2.78 6.75
N VAL A 86 -5.96 -1.84 6.52
CA VAL A 86 -7.39 -2.03 6.79
C VAL A 86 -8.12 -1.99 5.46
N TRP A 87 -8.82 -3.07 5.17
CA TRP A 87 -9.67 -3.20 4.00
C TRP A 87 -11.12 -3.16 4.45
N GLN A 88 -11.95 -2.44 3.72
CA GLN A 88 -13.38 -2.35 4.01
C GLN A 88 -14.19 -2.73 2.78
N LYS A 89 -15.24 -3.51 3.01
CA LYS A 89 -16.18 -3.86 1.94
C LYS A 89 -17.14 -2.70 1.73
N GLN A 90 -17.07 -2.11 0.54
CA GLN A 90 -17.90 -0.98 0.12
C GLN A 90 -18.60 -1.34 -1.19
N GLY A 91 -19.92 -1.30 -1.18
CA GLY A 91 -20.70 -1.60 -2.39
C GLY A 91 -20.43 -3.01 -2.95
N GLY A 92 -20.17 -3.98 -2.09
CA GLY A 92 -19.87 -5.35 -2.49
C GLY A 92 -18.44 -5.62 -2.89
N GLN A 93 -17.54 -4.62 -2.81
CA GLN A 93 -16.13 -4.75 -3.17
C GLN A 93 -15.23 -4.38 -2.01
N TRP A 94 -14.14 -5.13 -1.86
CA TRP A 94 -13.10 -4.82 -0.87
C TRP A 94 -12.22 -3.69 -1.38
N ARG A 95 -12.07 -2.62 -0.57
CA ARG A 95 -11.26 -1.46 -0.90
C ARG A 95 -10.31 -1.16 0.24
N LEU A 96 -9.08 -0.76 -0.10
CA LEU A 96 -8.10 -0.35 0.89
C LEU A 96 -8.53 0.97 1.52
N LEU A 97 -8.79 0.94 2.83
CA LEU A 97 -9.24 2.09 3.60
C LEU A 97 -8.08 2.80 4.28
N ALA A 98 -7.14 2.03 4.82
CA ALA A 98 -6.00 2.59 5.54
C ALA A 98 -4.79 1.66 5.41
N ARG A 99 -3.62 2.26 5.45
CA ARG A 99 -2.36 1.53 5.49
C ARG A 99 -1.37 2.34 6.32
N GLN A 100 -0.63 1.66 7.19
CA GLN A 100 0.47 2.26 7.92
C GLN A 100 1.68 1.35 7.86
N ALA A 101 2.80 1.87 7.40
CA ALA A 101 4.09 1.22 7.47
C ALA A 101 4.87 1.74 8.67
N PHE A 102 5.71 0.90 9.24
CA PHE A 102 6.55 1.25 10.37
C PHE A 102 7.88 0.52 10.26
N ARG A 103 8.91 1.11 10.84
CA ARG A 103 10.25 0.51 10.86
C ARG A 103 10.28 -0.70 11.79
N ILE A 104 11.00 -1.71 11.36
CA ILE A 104 11.20 -2.92 12.15
C ILE A 104 12.68 -3.25 12.28
#